data_8d6f85fd048de79bf97a0b68e8a91cc6
#
_entry.id   8d6f85fd048de79bf97a0b68e8a91cc6
#
_cell.length_a   1.000
_cell.length_b   1.000
_cell.length_c   1.000
_cell.angle_alpha   90.00
_cell.angle_beta   90.00
_cell.angle_gamma   90.00
#
_symmetry.space_group_name_H-M   'P 1'
#
loop_
_entity.id
_entity.type
_entity.pdbx_description
1 polymer ?
#
loop_
_entity_poly.entity_id
_entity_poly.type
_entity_poly.pdbx_seq_one_letter_code
_entity_poly.pdbx_strand_id
1 'polypeptide(L)'
;LNNAAITAQAFLDQGYRRVAILDVDYHHGNGTQSIFYERSDVLFVSLHGDPAIEFPFFLGYADETGAGAGEGYNLNLPLPAGSDWPVWSAALEQGCQAIDDYQPEVLIVSLGVDTFELDPISRFKLTSPDYLKMGERIRALNLPTLFVMEGGYAVEAIGINAVNVLEGFEQR
;
A
#
# COMPACT_ATOMS: atom_id res chain seq x y z
N LEU A 1 12.00 -12.30 -2.34
CA LEU A 1 12.07 -11.36 -3.47
C LEU A 1 11.03 -10.25 -3.24
N ASN A 2 11.37 -9.01 -3.54
CA ASN A 2 10.43 -7.90 -3.50
C ASN A 2 9.78 -7.73 -4.89
N ASN A 3 8.60 -8.34 -5.07
CA ASN A 3 7.92 -8.36 -6.37
C ASN A 3 7.44 -6.95 -6.78
N ALA A 4 6.97 -6.14 -5.83
CA ALA A 4 6.55 -4.76 -6.11
C ALA A 4 7.72 -3.91 -6.62
N ALA A 5 8.88 -3.98 -5.96
CA ALA A 5 10.07 -3.24 -6.38
C ALA A 5 10.61 -3.72 -7.74
N ILE A 6 10.62 -5.04 -7.99
CA ILE A 6 11.00 -5.60 -9.30
C ILE A 6 10.07 -5.09 -10.39
N THR A 7 8.76 -5.07 -10.12
CA THR A 7 7.76 -4.57 -11.06
C THR A 7 7.94 -3.09 -11.35
N ALA A 8 8.16 -2.26 -10.32
CA ALA A 8 8.43 -0.84 -10.48
C ALA A 8 9.67 -0.60 -11.36
N GLN A 9 10.76 -1.31 -11.09
CA GLN A 9 11.97 -1.21 -11.91
C GLN A 9 11.72 -1.66 -13.36
N ALA A 10 10.94 -2.71 -13.58
CA ALA A 10 10.62 -3.17 -14.92
C ALA A 10 9.83 -2.14 -15.75
N PHE A 11 8.92 -1.37 -15.13
CA PHE A 11 8.24 -0.26 -15.80
C PHE A 11 9.21 0.87 -16.15
N LEU A 12 10.11 1.25 -15.24
CA LEU A 12 11.12 2.27 -15.48
C LEU A 12 12.08 1.86 -16.62
N ASP A 13 12.48 0.59 -16.66
CA ASP A 13 13.32 0.04 -17.74
C ASP A 13 12.60 0.06 -19.11
N GLN A 14 11.27 0.07 -19.13
CA GLN A 14 10.45 0.23 -20.34
C GLN A 14 10.20 1.70 -20.72
N GLY A 15 10.76 2.65 -19.98
CA GLY A 15 10.70 4.07 -20.30
C GLY A 15 9.63 4.86 -19.55
N TYR A 16 8.93 4.26 -18.60
CA TYR A 16 8.10 5.01 -17.66
C TYR A 16 8.99 5.91 -16.79
N ARG A 17 8.55 7.10 -16.50
CA ARG A 17 9.35 8.11 -15.78
C ARG A 17 8.97 8.22 -14.31
N ARG A 18 7.73 7.91 -13.96
CA ARG A 18 7.19 7.97 -12.60
C ARG A 18 6.29 6.79 -12.34
N VAL A 19 6.61 6.06 -11.30
CA VAL A 19 5.84 4.89 -10.82
C VAL A 19 5.42 5.16 -9.38
N ALA A 20 4.18 4.83 -9.01
CA ALA A 20 3.77 4.81 -7.62
C ALA A 20 3.61 3.37 -7.13
N ILE A 21 3.98 3.13 -5.89
CA ILE A 21 3.69 1.90 -5.16
C ILE A 21 2.81 2.28 -3.97
N LEU A 22 1.60 1.72 -3.91
CA LEU A 22 0.69 1.79 -2.78
C LEU A 22 0.70 0.45 -2.06
N ASP A 23 1.23 0.44 -0.85
CA ASP A 23 1.31 -0.75 -0.01
C ASP A 23 0.17 -0.70 1.01
N VAL A 24 -0.74 -1.66 0.92
CA VAL A 24 -1.92 -1.80 1.79
C VAL A 24 -1.84 -3.04 2.68
N ASP A 25 -0.69 -3.72 2.70
CA ASP A 25 -0.38 -4.77 3.66
C ASP A 25 -0.37 -4.20 5.09
N TYR A 26 -0.72 -5.02 6.07
CA TYR A 26 -0.69 -4.61 7.48
C TYR A 26 0.71 -4.24 7.94
N HIS A 27 1.73 -4.93 7.43
CA HIS A 27 3.13 -4.70 7.81
C HIS A 27 3.80 -3.69 6.88
N HIS A 28 4.65 -2.86 7.44
CA HIS A 28 5.40 -1.88 6.67
C HIS A 28 6.28 -2.55 5.60
N GLY A 29 6.19 -2.06 4.38
CA GLY A 29 7.02 -2.49 3.25
C GLY A 29 8.46 -1.99 3.34
N ASN A 30 9.17 -2.33 4.43
CA ASN A 30 10.50 -1.83 4.74
C ASN A 30 11.54 -2.10 3.65
N GLY A 31 11.42 -3.22 2.95
CA GLY A 31 12.29 -3.54 1.81
C GLY A 31 12.05 -2.62 0.62
N THR A 32 10.80 -2.29 0.32
CA THR A 32 10.42 -1.35 -0.74
C THR A 32 10.91 0.06 -0.41
N GLN A 33 10.65 0.52 0.81
CA GLN A 33 11.17 1.80 1.30
C GLN A 33 12.69 1.88 1.12
N SER A 34 13.43 0.87 1.58
CA SER A 34 14.90 0.87 1.52
C SER A 34 15.43 0.93 0.07
N ILE A 35 14.75 0.29 -0.88
CA ILE A 35 15.17 0.27 -2.29
C ILE A 35 14.99 1.64 -2.95
N PHE A 36 13.90 2.34 -2.63
CA PHE A 36 13.55 3.59 -3.31
C PHE A 36 13.80 4.86 -2.48
N TYR A 37 14.38 4.74 -1.27
CA TYR A 37 14.50 5.83 -0.30
C TYR A 37 15.23 7.08 -0.80
N GLU A 38 16.18 6.92 -1.72
CA GLU A 38 16.96 8.00 -2.31
C GLU A 38 16.56 8.30 -3.77
N ARG A 39 15.36 7.84 -4.20
CA ARG A 39 14.90 7.93 -5.58
C ARG A 39 13.61 8.76 -5.68
N SER A 40 13.54 9.61 -6.73
CA SER A 40 12.38 10.46 -7.04
C SER A 40 11.50 9.93 -8.17
N ASP A 41 11.92 8.88 -8.85
CA ASP A 41 11.19 8.25 -9.94
C ASP A 41 10.17 7.19 -9.46
N VAL A 42 10.20 6.86 -8.16
CA VAL A 42 9.21 6.02 -7.49
C VAL A 42 8.69 6.72 -6.25
N LEU A 43 7.37 6.95 -6.17
CA LEU A 43 6.69 7.31 -4.93
C LEU A 43 6.29 6.02 -4.19
N PHE A 44 6.72 5.86 -2.96
CA PHE A 44 6.28 4.79 -2.08
C PHE A 44 5.33 5.32 -1.01
N VAL A 45 4.14 4.73 -0.94
CA VAL A 45 3.10 5.04 0.07
C VAL A 45 2.76 3.74 0.79
N SER A 46 2.85 3.71 2.12
CA SER A 46 2.55 2.52 2.91
C SER A 46 1.60 2.85 4.07
N LEU A 47 0.49 2.09 4.14
CA LEU A 47 -0.48 2.13 5.23
C LEU A 47 -0.29 0.88 6.08
N HIS A 48 0.20 1.02 7.30
CA HIS A 48 0.62 -0.14 8.09
C HIS A 48 0.41 0.07 9.60
N GLY A 49 0.54 -1.01 10.36
CA GLY A 49 0.51 -0.96 11.82
C GLY A 49 1.67 -0.13 12.37
N ASP A 50 1.40 0.64 13.45
CA ASP A 50 2.39 1.52 14.09
C ASP A 50 3.67 0.75 14.44
N PRO A 51 4.84 1.10 13.87
CA PRO A 51 6.11 0.41 14.10
C PRO A 51 6.60 0.46 15.56
N ALA A 52 6.03 1.33 16.38
CA ALA A 52 6.30 1.32 17.83
C ALA A 52 5.86 0.00 18.50
N ILE A 53 4.90 -0.73 17.90
CA ILE A 53 4.32 -1.97 18.46
C ILE A 53 4.25 -3.11 17.45
N GLU A 54 4.54 -2.86 16.16
CA GLU A 54 4.45 -3.85 15.09
C GLU A 54 5.76 -3.98 14.31
N PHE A 55 5.92 -5.12 13.63
CA PHE A 55 7.04 -5.35 12.72
C PHE A 55 7.08 -4.27 11.61
N PRO A 56 8.23 -3.73 11.22
CA PRO A 56 9.60 -4.15 11.59
C PRO A 56 10.20 -3.45 12.82
N PHE A 57 9.44 -2.65 13.58
CA PHE A 57 9.80 -1.93 14.80
C PHE A 57 10.83 -0.79 14.63
N PHE A 58 11.71 -0.85 13.65
CA PHE A 58 12.83 0.08 13.44
C PHE A 58 12.69 0.94 12.17
N LEU A 59 11.67 0.71 11.35
CA LEU A 59 11.32 1.47 10.14
C LEU A 59 9.80 1.55 9.98
N GLY A 60 9.33 2.58 9.25
CA GLY A 60 7.92 2.81 8.99
C GLY A 60 7.35 4.00 9.75
N TYR A 61 8.20 4.82 10.35
CA TYR A 61 7.76 6.03 11.04
C TYR A 61 7.36 7.13 10.07
N ALA A 62 6.40 7.97 10.46
CA ALA A 62 5.84 9.02 9.61
C ALA A 62 6.85 10.13 9.22
N ASP A 63 7.93 10.28 9.97
CA ASP A 63 9.01 11.23 9.70
C ASP A 63 10.07 10.70 8.73
N GLU A 64 9.96 9.45 8.29
CA GLU A 64 10.82 8.87 7.26
C GLU A 64 10.26 9.23 5.87
N THR A 65 10.70 10.37 5.32
CA THR A 65 10.14 10.97 4.09
C THR A 65 11.00 10.78 2.85
N GLY A 66 12.06 9.97 2.93
CA GLY A 66 13.07 9.82 1.88
C GLY A 66 14.36 10.53 2.23
N ALA A 67 15.34 10.44 1.34
CA ALA A 67 16.64 11.11 1.49
C ALA A 67 17.22 11.52 0.12
N GLY A 68 18.04 12.57 0.10
CA GLY A 68 18.71 13.02 -1.13
C GLY A 68 17.71 13.37 -2.23
N ALA A 69 17.82 12.71 -3.40
CA ALA A 69 16.87 12.91 -4.50
C ALA A 69 15.47 12.33 -4.20
N GLY A 70 15.36 11.41 -3.25
CA GLY A 70 14.11 10.77 -2.82
C GLY A 70 13.37 11.51 -1.70
N GLU A 71 13.84 12.65 -1.25
CA GLU A 71 13.18 13.45 -0.22
C GLU A 71 11.76 13.85 -0.66
N GLY A 72 10.76 13.50 0.14
CA GLY A 72 9.34 13.71 -0.17
C GLY A 72 8.69 12.62 -1.03
N TYR A 73 9.43 11.58 -1.43
CA TYR A 73 8.89 10.46 -2.23
C TYR A 73 8.70 9.17 -1.44
N ASN A 74 8.75 9.24 -0.12
CA ASN A 74 8.38 8.17 0.81
C ASN A 74 7.30 8.69 1.77
N LEU A 75 6.14 8.06 1.81
CA LEU A 75 5.03 8.43 2.69
C LEU A 75 4.61 7.23 3.53
N ASN A 76 4.94 7.27 4.81
CA ASN A 76 4.49 6.31 5.80
C ASN A 76 3.25 6.83 6.54
N LEU A 77 2.23 5.99 6.61
CA LEU A 77 0.96 6.26 7.30
C LEU A 77 0.75 5.17 8.37
N PRO A 78 1.51 5.23 9.47
CA PRO A 78 1.36 4.28 10.57
C PRO A 78 0.02 4.48 11.29
N LEU A 79 -0.69 3.37 11.55
CA LEU A 79 -2.02 3.36 12.12
C LEU A 79 -2.05 2.61 13.46
N PRO A 80 -2.81 3.08 14.45
CA PRO A 80 -2.91 2.41 15.74
C PRO A 80 -3.57 1.04 15.65
N ALA A 81 -3.22 0.15 16.56
CA ALA A 81 -3.91 -1.13 16.71
C ALA A 81 -5.42 -0.90 16.90
N GLY A 82 -6.24 -1.75 16.27
CA GLY A 82 -7.70 -1.64 16.32
C GLY A 82 -8.30 -0.69 15.28
N SER A 83 -7.48 -0.11 14.37
CA SER A 83 -7.99 0.72 13.27
C SER A 83 -9.02 -0.04 12.44
N ASP A 84 -10.19 0.53 12.35
CA ASP A 84 -11.30 0.09 11.51
C ASP A 84 -11.34 0.87 10.19
N TRP A 85 -12.36 0.59 9.37
CA TRP A 85 -12.50 1.25 8.06
C TRP A 85 -12.48 2.79 8.11
N PRO A 86 -13.22 3.49 9.01
CA PRO A 86 -13.15 4.94 9.10
C PRO A 86 -11.73 5.50 9.30
N VAL A 87 -10.95 4.88 10.17
CA VAL A 87 -9.56 5.31 10.44
C VAL A 87 -8.65 4.94 9.27
N TRP A 88 -8.75 3.71 8.80
CA TRP A 88 -7.93 3.19 7.72
C TRP A 88 -8.19 3.91 6.39
N SER A 89 -9.47 4.13 6.04
CA SER A 89 -9.84 4.83 4.81
C SER A 89 -9.41 6.29 4.77
N ALA A 90 -9.32 6.96 5.92
CA ALA A 90 -8.77 8.31 6.00
C ALA A 90 -7.28 8.34 5.64
N ALA A 91 -6.51 7.32 6.04
CA ALA A 91 -5.11 7.18 5.62
C ALA A 91 -5.02 6.81 4.12
N LEU A 92 -5.89 5.92 3.63
CA LEU A 92 -5.96 5.61 2.19
C LEU A 92 -6.20 6.87 1.36
N GLU A 93 -7.10 7.76 1.82
CA GLU A 93 -7.37 9.02 1.12
C GLU A 93 -6.13 9.92 1.07
N GLN A 94 -5.36 10.02 2.15
CA GLN A 94 -4.09 10.75 2.17
C GLN A 94 -3.07 10.15 1.20
N GLY A 95 -2.95 8.82 1.19
CA GLY A 95 -2.08 8.11 0.25
C GLY A 95 -2.48 8.33 -1.20
N CYS A 96 -3.79 8.23 -1.50
CA CYS A 96 -4.31 8.49 -2.84
C CYS A 96 -4.09 9.95 -3.28
N GLN A 97 -4.23 10.92 -2.38
CA GLN A 97 -3.94 12.32 -2.69
C GLN A 97 -2.45 12.52 -3.03
N ALA A 98 -1.55 11.90 -2.28
CA ALA A 98 -0.12 11.96 -2.58
C ALA A 98 0.21 11.33 -3.95
N ILE A 99 -0.47 10.25 -4.32
CA ILE A 99 -0.34 9.61 -5.63
C ILE A 99 -0.85 10.54 -6.74
N ASP A 100 -2.02 11.17 -6.54
CA ASP A 100 -2.57 12.15 -7.50
C ASP A 100 -1.63 13.35 -7.68
N ASP A 101 -1.06 13.89 -6.60
CA ASP A 101 -0.12 15.01 -6.66
C ASP A 101 1.19 14.64 -7.36
N TYR A 102 1.66 13.41 -7.16
CA TYR A 102 2.86 12.87 -7.81
C TYR A 102 2.66 12.63 -9.31
N GLN A 103 1.42 12.38 -9.75
CA GLN A 103 1.05 12.10 -11.15
C GLN A 103 1.90 10.98 -11.78
N PRO A 104 1.87 9.76 -11.26
CA PRO A 104 2.58 8.63 -11.85
C PRO A 104 1.93 8.18 -13.15
N GLU A 105 2.65 7.45 -13.97
CA GLU A 105 2.15 6.86 -15.21
C GLU A 105 1.54 5.46 -14.98
N VAL A 106 1.88 4.83 -13.86
CA VAL A 106 1.39 3.50 -13.46
C VAL A 106 1.39 3.38 -11.94
N LEU A 107 0.42 2.65 -11.41
CA LEU A 107 0.30 2.30 -10.01
C LEU A 107 0.59 0.81 -9.81
N ILE A 108 1.39 0.48 -8.81
CA ILE A 108 1.56 -0.87 -8.29
C ILE A 108 0.93 -0.91 -6.90
N VAL A 109 0.07 -1.88 -6.65
CA VAL A 109 -0.53 -2.09 -5.33
C VAL A 109 0.08 -3.35 -4.73
N SER A 110 0.86 -3.19 -3.65
CA SER A 110 1.22 -4.31 -2.77
C SER A 110 -0.02 -4.67 -1.96
N LEU A 111 -0.72 -5.72 -2.41
CA LEU A 111 -2.02 -6.12 -1.89
C LEU A 111 -1.85 -7.16 -0.79
N GLY A 112 -1.70 -6.70 0.45
CA GLY A 112 -1.93 -7.51 1.63
C GLY A 112 -3.40 -7.47 2.03
N VAL A 113 -3.97 -8.61 2.41
CA VAL A 113 -5.33 -8.73 2.97
C VAL A 113 -5.30 -9.17 4.43
N ASP A 114 -4.16 -9.01 5.07
CA ASP A 114 -3.95 -9.27 6.50
C ASP A 114 -4.45 -8.13 7.41
N THR A 115 -4.90 -7.00 6.83
CA THR A 115 -5.63 -5.95 7.56
C THR A 115 -7.02 -6.39 8.05
N PHE A 116 -7.45 -7.62 7.71
CA PHE A 116 -8.74 -8.22 8.06
C PHE A 116 -8.88 -8.46 9.57
N GLU A 117 -10.07 -8.20 10.13
CA GLU A 117 -10.37 -8.26 11.56
C GLU A 117 -10.11 -9.63 12.22
N LEU A 118 -10.15 -10.71 11.44
CA LEU A 118 -9.91 -12.09 11.90
C LEU A 118 -8.53 -12.63 11.46
N ASP A 119 -7.66 -11.77 10.94
CA ASP A 119 -6.30 -12.19 10.63
C ASP A 119 -5.51 -12.48 11.93
N PRO A 120 -4.81 -13.64 12.00
CA PRO A 120 -4.17 -14.08 13.24
C PRO A 120 -2.93 -13.26 13.64
N ILE A 121 -2.33 -12.50 12.70
CA ILE A 121 -1.08 -11.77 12.96
C ILE A 121 -1.24 -10.25 12.82
N SER A 122 -2.45 -9.77 12.59
CA SER A 122 -2.78 -8.36 12.43
C SER A 122 -3.65 -7.86 13.58
N ARG A 123 -3.71 -6.54 13.76
CA ARG A 123 -4.55 -5.90 14.78
C ARG A 123 -5.53 -4.90 14.21
N PHE A 124 -5.63 -4.80 12.87
CA PHE A 124 -6.66 -3.97 12.25
C PHE A 124 -8.02 -4.65 12.27
N LYS A 125 -9.07 -3.91 11.91
CA LYS A 125 -10.45 -4.34 12.04
C LYS A 125 -11.26 -4.13 10.75
N LEU A 126 -10.60 -4.29 9.59
CA LEU A 126 -11.31 -4.25 8.31
C LEU A 126 -12.17 -5.49 8.15
N THR A 127 -13.36 -5.29 7.62
CA THR A 127 -14.31 -6.36 7.27
C THR A 127 -14.23 -6.68 5.78
N SER A 128 -14.72 -7.85 5.36
CA SER A 128 -14.71 -8.22 3.93
C SER A 128 -15.37 -7.19 3.00
N PRO A 129 -16.49 -6.52 3.34
CA PRO A 129 -17.04 -5.43 2.54
C PRO A 129 -16.14 -4.20 2.39
N ASP A 130 -15.20 -3.98 3.30
CA ASP A 130 -14.30 -2.82 3.24
C ASP A 130 -13.26 -2.96 2.13
N TYR A 131 -12.88 -4.20 1.77
CA TYR A 131 -11.99 -4.46 0.64
C TYR A 131 -12.63 -4.08 -0.71
N LEU A 132 -13.94 -4.18 -0.85
CA LEU A 132 -14.66 -3.67 -2.04
C LEU A 132 -14.48 -2.16 -2.16
N LYS A 133 -14.72 -1.41 -1.07
CA LYS A 133 -14.53 0.04 -1.02
C LYS A 133 -13.07 0.46 -1.25
N MET A 134 -12.12 -0.35 -0.78
CA MET A 134 -10.69 -0.16 -1.06
C MET A 134 -10.44 -0.20 -2.57
N GLY A 135 -10.94 -1.23 -3.25
CA GLY A 135 -10.85 -1.36 -4.70
C GLY A 135 -11.48 -0.19 -5.45
N GLU A 136 -12.69 0.23 -5.05
CA GLU A 136 -13.39 1.41 -5.60
C GLU A 136 -12.54 2.69 -5.47
N ARG A 137 -11.91 2.89 -4.30
CA ARG A 137 -11.08 4.09 -4.08
C ARG A 137 -9.79 4.07 -4.91
N ILE A 138 -9.13 2.91 -5.02
CA ILE A 138 -7.93 2.74 -5.86
C ILE A 138 -8.29 2.99 -7.34
N ARG A 139 -9.43 2.46 -7.80
CA ARG A 139 -9.93 2.71 -9.14
C ARG A 139 -10.13 4.19 -9.44
N ALA A 140 -10.59 4.97 -8.48
CA ALA A 140 -10.85 6.40 -8.66
C ALA A 140 -9.58 7.21 -9.02
N LEU A 141 -8.38 6.66 -8.80
CA LEU A 141 -7.12 7.25 -9.28
C LEU A 141 -7.00 7.23 -10.82
N ASN A 142 -7.78 6.39 -11.48
CA ASN A 142 -7.82 6.28 -12.95
C ASN A 142 -6.44 6.03 -13.60
N LEU A 143 -5.61 5.22 -12.95
CA LEU A 143 -4.28 4.85 -13.39
C LEU A 143 -4.25 3.40 -13.90
N PRO A 144 -3.43 3.06 -14.90
CA PRO A 144 -3.05 1.68 -15.14
C PRO A 144 -2.50 1.07 -13.86
N THR A 145 -3.10 -0.02 -13.38
CA THR A 145 -2.79 -0.58 -12.06
C THR A 145 -2.43 -2.05 -12.14
N LEU A 146 -1.38 -2.45 -11.44
CA LEU A 146 -0.97 -3.84 -11.27
C LEU A 146 -1.02 -4.20 -9.78
N PHE A 147 -1.73 -5.29 -9.45
CA PHE A 147 -1.79 -5.81 -8.10
C PHE A 147 -0.75 -6.92 -7.88
N VAL A 148 0.00 -6.82 -6.81
CA VAL A 148 0.97 -7.82 -6.35
C VAL A 148 0.47 -8.36 -5.02
N MET A 149 0.13 -9.65 -4.95
CA MET A 149 -0.31 -10.27 -3.70
C MET A 149 0.83 -10.35 -2.70
N GLU A 150 0.52 -9.93 -1.48
CA GLU A 150 1.43 -9.97 -0.32
C GLU A 150 0.79 -10.79 0.83
N GLY A 151 0.68 -10.24 2.03
CA GLY A 151 0.18 -10.91 3.22
C GLY A 151 -1.31 -11.22 3.20
N GLY A 152 -1.70 -12.12 4.10
CA GLY A 152 -3.06 -12.57 4.33
C GLY A 152 -3.04 -13.98 4.92
N TYR A 153 -3.52 -14.13 6.17
CA TYR A 153 -3.33 -15.36 6.94
C TYR A 153 -4.65 -15.90 7.50
N ALA A 154 -5.75 -15.20 7.35
CA ALA A 154 -7.10 -15.68 7.60
C ALA A 154 -7.57 -16.56 6.42
N VAL A 155 -7.11 -17.81 6.35
CA VAL A 155 -7.19 -18.70 5.18
C VAL A 155 -8.58 -18.77 4.54
N GLU A 156 -9.64 -18.78 5.36
CA GLU A 156 -11.03 -18.84 4.88
C GLU A 156 -11.49 -17.55 4.20
N ALA A 157 -10.83 -16.42 4.46
CA ALA A 157 -11.23 -15.09 4.00
C ALA A 157 -10.30 -14.51 2.92
N ILE A 158 -9.07 -15.00 2.76
CA ILE A 158 -8.07 -14.45 1.81
C ILE A 158 -8.67 -14.29 0.41
N GLY A 159 -9.28 -15.35 -0.13
CA GLY A 159 -9.84 -15.32 -1.48
C GLY A 159 -10.98 -14.32 -1.61
N ILE A 160 -11.86 -14.26 -0.59
CA ILE A 160 -13.00 -13.32 -0.57
C ILE A 160 -12.48 -11.88 -0.54
N ASN A 161 -11.53 -11.57 0.36
CA ASN A 161 -11.02 -10.23 0.53
C ASN A 161 -10.24 -9.74 -0.70
N ALA A 162 -9.38 -10.59 -1.27
CA ALA A 162 -8.64 -10.26 -2.48
C ALA A 162 -9.58 -10.05 -3.69
N VAL A 163 -10.58 -10.92 -3.86
CA VAL A 163 -11.59 -10.77 -4.93
C VAL A 163 -12.41 -9.50 -4.73
N ASN A 164 -12.81 -9.17 -3.51
CA ASN A 164 -13.54 -7.92 -3.23
C ASN A 164 -12.76 -6.67 -3.68
N VAL A 165 -11.43 -6.63 -3.46
CA VAL A 165 -10.60 -5.51 -3.96
C VAL A 165 -10.67 -5.45 -5.50
N LEU A 166 -10.50 -6.59 -6.17
CA LEU A 166 -10.54 -6.63 -7.63
C LEU A 166 -11.92 -6.30 -8.18
N GLU A 167 -13.00 -6.78 -7.56
CA GLU A 167 -14.39 -6.43 -7.93
C GLU A 167 -14.66 -4.93 -7.77
N GLY A 168 -14.24 -4.32 -6.65
CA GLY A 168 -14.38 -2.89 -6.44
C GLY A 168 -13.57 -2.07 -7.47
N PHE A 169 -12.40 -2.56 -7.84
CA PHE A 169 -11.56 -1.93 -8.86
C PHE A 169 -12.15 -2.07 -10.27
N GLU A 170 -12.81 -3.18 -10.61
CA GLU A 170 -13.41 -3.43 -11.95
C GLU A 170 -14.78 -2.79 -12.15
N GLN A 171 -15.52 -2.43 -11.09
CA GLN A 171 -16.86 -1.84 -11.20
C GLN A 171 -16.83 -0.55 -12.03
N ARG A 172 -17.68 -0.51 -13.06
CA ARG A 172 -17.83 0.62 -13.99
C ARG A 172 -18.92 1.58 -13.52
#